data_70777e4d8978a843705d64cbb5ab45bb
#
_entry.id   70777e4d8978a843705d64cbb5ab45bb
#
_cell.length_a   1.000
_cell.length_b   1.000
_cell.length_c   1.000
_cell.angle_alpha   90.00
_cell.angle_beta   90.00
_cell.angle_gamma   90.00
#
_symmetry.space_group_name_H-M   'P 1'
#
loop_
_entity.id
_entity.type
_entity.pdbx_description
1 polymer ?
#
loop_
_entity_poly.entity_id
_entity_poly.type
_entity_poly.pdbx_seq_one_letter_code
_entity_poly.pdbx_strand_id
1 'polypeptide(L)'
;MQTQAHTRNSFAEDLYMKANMYFDGQPSGSYANIVFYAKAILLFLTYIATYLYFILGTGSFAEMLLACFIMGICHVFIPVNMSHDAIHQSISCKSWINTIFLYGFEITGTNSYMYGKKHLEAHLNKENGSKKVAIESQGLLLQRQNAERAVNLPVIFYLLYSQYLIFIRDFILFFQSTEKIPQKELLKLFFCKVAYCIAFIIVPLSYIKAPIWQIVVCMLFMYIVITLVAVIILLMPTEKMESTRINDDHTVNDRWLIEVLEHNVDFSPGSTFLNLVAGGANLNVVHYLFPSVNHVRYNKLAALIEETATEYGQQYRKQVLRDVFGIHFNYLKNIQSDI
;
A
#
# COMPACT_ATOMS: atom_id res chain seq x y z
N MET A 1 -1.66 25.38 -51.32
CA MET A 1 -2.34 25.08 -50.05
C MET A 1 -1.48 24.06 -49.33
N GLN A 2 -0.63 24.52 -48.42
CA GLN A 2 0.10 23.63 -47.51
C GLN A 2 -0.87 23.24 -46.41
N THR A 3 -1.30 21.99 -46.43
CA THR A 3 -1.98 21.36 -45.30
C THR A 3 -0.98 21.33 -44.14
N GLN A 4 -1.18 22.20 -43.14
CA GLN A 4 -0.55 22.03 -41.83
C GLN A 4 -0.94 20.65 -41.29
N ALA A 5 -0.01 19.71 -41.33
CA ALA A 5 -0.12 18.48 -40.58
C ALA A 5 -0.18 18.92 -39.10
N HIS A 6 -1.34 18.88 -38.49
CA HIS A 6 -1.46 18.92 -37.04
C HIS A 6 -0.63 17.73 -36.53
N THR A 7 0.56 18.01 -36.02
CA THR A 7 1.32 17.02 -35.27
C THR A 7 0.44 16.61 -34.09
N ARG A 8 -0.07 15.38 -34.14
CA ARG A 8 -0.82 14.79 -33.04
C ARG A 8 0.12 14.76 -31.82
N ASN A 9 -0.33 15.23 -30.67
CA ASN A 9 0.42 15.10 -29.42
C ASN A 9 0.84 13.66 -29.18
N SER A 10 1.90 13.46 -28.41
CA SER A 10 2.25 12.12 -27.95
C SER A 10 1.20 11.61 -26.96
N PHE A 11 1.13 10.31 -26.74
CA PHE A 11 0.20 9.70 -25.77
C PHE A 11 0.39 10.30 -24.37
N ALA A 12 1.66 10.44 -23.96
CA ALA A 12 2.01 11.04 -22.68
C ALA A 12 1.56 12.50 -22.57
N GLU A 13 1.84 13.31 -23.59
CA GLU A 13 1.46 14.74 -23.60
C GLU A 13 -0.05 14.91 -23.46
N ASP A 14 -0.82 14.13 -24.20
CA ASP A 14 -2.30 14.22 -24.18
C ASP A 14 -2.87 13.76 -22.83
N LEU A 15 -2.35 12.63 -22.28
CA LEU A 15 -2.77 12.15 -20.98
C LEU A 15 -2.49 13.16 -19.87
N TYR A 16 -1.26 13.70 -19.82
CA TYR A 16 -0.90 14.68 -18.78
C TYR A 16 -1.64 16.01 -18.98
N MET A 17 -1.90 16.43 -20.20
CA MET A 17 -2.73 17.61 -20.48
C MET A 17 -4.15 17.43 -19.95
N LYS A 18 -4.81 16.31 -20.26
CA LYS A 18 -6.16 15.98 -19.75
C LYS A 18 -6.19 15.90 -18.21
N ALA A 19 -5.17 15.29 -17.60
CA ALA A 19 -5.06 15.22 -16.16
C ALA A 19 -4.90 16.62 -15.52
N ASN A 20 -4.05 17.47 -16.08
CA ASN A 20 -3.86 18.85 -15.60
C ASN A 20 -5.15 19.67 -15.73
N MET A 21 -5.85 19.59 -16.85
CA MET A 21 -7.16 20.26 -17.03
C MET A 21 -8.17 19.79 -15.96
N TYR A 22 -8.15 18.50 -15.59
CA TYR A 22 -8.99 18.00 -14.50
C TYR A 22 -8.58 18.61 -13.16
N PHE A 23 -7.28 18.70 -12.85
CA PHE A 23 -6.80 19.25 -11.57
C PHE A 23 -7.08 20.75 -11.46
N ASP A 24 -6.94 21.51 -12.53
CA ASP A 24 -7.24 22.95 -12.56
C ASP A 24 -8.71 23.25 -12.18
N GLY A 25 -9.62 22.34 -12.51
CA GLY A 25 -11.02 22.40 -12.11
C GLY A 25 -11.31 21.97 -10.65
N GLN A 26 -10.29 21.55 -9.88
CA GLN A 26 -10.49 21.07 -8.51
C GLN A 26 -9.98 22.07 -7.47
N PRO A 27 -10.74 22.36 -6.39
CA PRO A 27 -10.32 23.31 -5.35
C PRO A 27 -8.99 22.96 -4.65
N SER A 28 -8.66 21.67 -4.55
CA SER A 28 -7.41 21.17 -3.95
C SER A 28 -6.41 20.64 -5.00
N GLY A 29 -6.67 20.84 -6.30
CA GLY A 29 -5.83 20.33 -7.38
C GLY A 29 -5.67 18.81 -7.30
N SER A 30 -4.42 18.33 -7.34
CA SER A 30 -4.04 16.92 -7.21
C SER A 30 -4.01 16.43 -5.75
N TYR A 31 -4.10 17.33 -4.78
CA TYR A 31 -4.00 17.01 -3.35
C TYR A 31 -5.31 16.46 -2.76
N ALA A 32 -5.22 16.04 -1.51
CA ALA A 32 -6.33 15.54 -0.71
C ALA A 32 -7.48 16.56 -0.61
N ASN A 33 -8.69 16.04 -0.54
CA ASN A 33 -9.92 16.81 -0.38
C ASN A 33 -10.58 16.49 0.98
N ILE A 34 -11.76 17.10 1.23
CA ILE A 34 -12.49 16.89 2.48
C ILE A 34 -12.83 15.42 2.76
N VAL A 35 -13.05 14.60 1.72
CA VAL A 35 -13.35 13.17 1.87
C VAL A 35 -12.16 12.43 2.48
N PHE A 36 -10.94 12.75 2.04
CA PHE A 36 -9.72 12.19 2.62
C PHE A 36 -9.61 12.52 4.12
N TYR A 37 -9.75 13.81 4.50
CA TYR A 37 -9.61 14.23 5.88
C TYR A 37 -10.72 13.65 6.78
N ALA A 38 -11.97 13.62 6.31
CA ALA A 38 -13.08 13.01 7.05
C ALA A 38 -12.82 11.51 7.31
N LYS A 39 -12.36 10.78 6.28
CA LYS A 39 -11.97 9.37 6.40
C LYS A 39 -10.80 9.20 7.38
N ALA A 40 -9.79 10.06 7.30
CA ALA A 40 -8.64 10.02 8.20
C ALA A 40 -9.06 10.18 9.66
N ILE A 41 -9.87 11.19 9.95
CA ILE A 41 -10.41 11.44 11.31
C ILE A 41 -11.21 10.22 11.77
N LEU A 42 -12.11 9.70 10.95
CA LEU A 42 -12.92 8.54 11.31
C LEU A 42 -12.07 7.32 11.65
N LEU A 43 -11.05 7.01 10.81
CA LEU A 43 -10.17 5.87 11.05
C LEU A 43 -9.35 6.02 12.33
N PHE A 44 -8.78 7.22 12.59
CA PHE A 44 -8.03 7.46 13.84
C PHE A 44 -8.93 7.43 15.07
N LEU A 45 -10.12 8.03 15.02
CA LEU A 45 -11.06 7.98 16.13
C LEU A 45 -11.53 6.55 16.40
N THR A 46 -11.83 5.77 15.36
CA THR A 46 -12.21 4.36 15.50
C THR A 46 -11.07 3.55 16.10
N TYR A 47 -9.84 3.75 15.65
CA TYR A 47 -8.66 3.07 16.18
C TYR A 47 -8.42 3.36 17.66
N ILE A 48 -8.47 4.65 18.03
CA ILE A 48 -8.32 5.09 19.43
C ILE A 48 -9.47 4.56 20.29
N ALA A 49 -10.71 4.69 19.83
CA ALA A 49 -11.88 4.23 20.57
C ALA A 49 -11.87 2.73 20.83
N THR A 50 -11.51 1.92 19.81
CA THR A 50 -11.41 0.46 19.96
C THR A 50 -10.24 0.05 20.85
N TYR A 51 -9.11 0.76 20.78
CA TYR A 51 -7.98 0.54 21.69
C TYR A 51 -8.36 0.86 23.13
N LEU A 52 -8.96 2.03 23.39
CA LEU A 52 -9.41 2.41 24.74
C LEU A 52 -10.47 1.45 25.26
N TYR A 53 -11.41 1.03 24.41
CA TYR A 53 -12.40 0.02 24.79
C TYR A 53 -11.73 -1.29 25.20
N PHE A 54 -10.74 -1.76 24.44
CA PHE A 54 -10.00 -2.98 24.74
C PHE A 54 -9.25 -2.90 26.08
N ILE A 55 -8.63 -1.75 26.39
CA ILE A 55 -7.85 -1.56 27.63
C ILE A 55 -8.72 -1.32 28.85
N LEU A 56 -9.76 -0.49 28.73
CA LEU A 56 -10.58 0.00 29.85
C LEU A 56 -11.90 -0.74 29.98
N GLY A 57 -12.30 -1.46 28.96
CA GLY A 57 -13.59 -2.12 28.90
C GLY A 57 -13.73 -3.26 29.91
N THR A 58 -14.90 -3.34 30.50
CA THR A 58 -15.34 -4.48 31.31
C THR A 58 -16.15 -5.49 30.49
N GLY A 59 -15.93 -5.46 29.17
CA GLY A 59 -16.69 -6.24 28.20
C GLY A 59 -16.46 -7.75 28.28
N SER A 60 -17.37 -8.48 27.69
CA SER A 60 -17.23 -9.93 27.49
C SER A 60 -16.04 -10.26 26.58
N PHE A 61 -15.58 -11.49 26.60
CA PHE A 61 -14.53 -11.97 25.71
C PHE A 61 -14.86 -11.73 24.22
N ALA A 62 -16.15 -11.88 23.83
CA ALA A 62 -16.60 -11.62 22.46
C ALA A 62 -16.46 -10.13 22.09
N GLU A 63 -16.74 -9.21 23.00
CA GLU A 63 -16.56 -7.76 22.76
C GLU A 63 -15.07 -7.39 22.65
N MET A 64 -14.21 -8.01 23.44
CA MET A 64 -12.76 -7.85 23.32
C MET A 64 -12.26 -8.33 21.94
N LEU A 65 -12.75 -9.47 21.47
CA LEU A 65 -12.44 -9.97 20.10
C LEU A 65 -12.94 -9.01 19.03
N LEU A 66 -14.16 -8.47 19.17
CA LEU A 66 -14.69 -7.48 18.22
C LEU A 66 -13.86 -6.20 18.19
N ALA A 67 -13.44 -5.69 19.34
CA ALA A 67 -12.54 -4.53 19.40
C ALA A 67 -11.21 -4.82 18.71
N CYS A 68 -10.61 -5.98 18.95
CA CYS A 68 -9.38 -6.41 18.31
C CYS A 68 -9.54 -6.63 16.79
N PHE A 69 -10.70 -7.11 16.33
CA PHE A 69 -11.03 -7.21 14.92
C PHE A 69 -11.04 -5.84 14.23
N ILE A 70 -11.79 -4.88 14.78
CA ILE A 70 -11.88 -3.52 14.23
C ILE A 70 -10.52 -2.83 14.28
N MET A 71 -9.80 -2.97 15.38
CA MET A 71 -8.46 -2.41 15.56
C MET A 71 -7.46 -3.00 14.54
N GLY A 72 -7.53 -4.31 14.27
CA GLY A 72 -6.71 -4.99 13.26
C GLY A 72 -6.97 -4.46 11.84
N ILE A 73 -8.22 -4.18 11.48
CA ILE A 73 -8.56 -3.53 10.20
C ILE A 73 -7.98 -2.12 10.14
N CYS A 74 -8.18 -1.30 11.16
CA CYS A 74 -7.65 0.06 11.23
C CYS A 74 -6.13 0.08 11.18
N HIS A 75 -5.46 -0.92 11.75
CA HIS A 75 -4.01 -1.07 11.76
C HIS A 75 -3.40 -1.14 10.35
N VAL A 76 -4.13 -1.72 9.40
CA VAL A 76 -3.72 -1.75 7.97
C VAL A 76 -4.23 -0.53 7.22
N PHE A 77 -5.47 -0.10 7.50
CA PHE A 77 -6.09 1.00 6.76
C PHE A 77 -5.42 2.35 7.03
N ILE A 78 -4.91 2.60 8.23
CA ILE A 78 -4.19 3.84 8.56
C ILE A 78 -2.95 4.02 7.65
N PRO A 79 -1.97 3.10 7.62
CA PRO A 79 -0.81 3.27 6.74
C PRO A 79 -1.17 3.27 5.26
N VAL A 80 -2.06 2.40 4.80
CA VAL A 80 -2.42 2.28 3.39
C VAL A 80 -3.19 3.50 2.88
N ASN A 81 -4.14 4.02 3.67
CA ASN A 81 -5.01 5.12 3.24
C ASN A 81 -4.47 6.53 3.50
N MET A 82 -3.44 6.65 4.33
CA MET A 82 -2.96 7.98 4.75
C MET A 82 -1.45 8.10 4.63
N SER A 83 -0.71 7.20 5.30
CA SER A 83 0.74 7.35 5.37
C SER A 83 1.41 7.03 4.04
N HIS A 84 0.82 6.18 3.22
CA HIS A 84 1.28 5.91 1.86
C HIS A 84 1.21 7.17 0.98
N ASP A 85 0.08 7.87 0.98
CA ASP A 85 -0.05 9.15 0.27
C ASP A 85 0.92 10.21 0.80
N ALA A 86 1.20 10.18 2.10
CA ALA A 86 2.17 11.10 2.71
C ALA A 86 3.61 10.85 2.23
N ILE A 87 4.00 9.60 1.94
CA ILE A 87 5.30 9.28 1.32
C ILE A 87 5.44 10.00 -0.02
N HIS A 88 4.37 10.00 -0.82
CA HIS A 88 4.32 10.65 -2.12
C HIS A 88 4.05 12.15 -2.06
N GLN A 89 4.00 12.77 -0.87
CA GLN A 89 3.71 14.18 -0.66
C GLN A 89 2.36 14.62 -1.31
N SER A 90 1.41 13.70 -1.45
CA SER A 90 0.15 13.90 -2.19
C SER A 90 -1.01 14.36 -1.31
N ILE A 91 -0.82 14.48 0.03
CA ILE A 91 -1.89 14.97 0.91
C ILE A 91 -2.00 16.49 0.84
N SER A 92 -0.87 17.21 0.88
CA SER A 92 -0.87 18.67 0.89
C SER A 92 0.42 19.22 0.29
N CYS A 93 0.36 20.41 -0.29
CA CYS A 93 1.54 21.18 -0.66
C CYS A 93 2.40 21.60 0.55
N LYS A 94 1.82 21.57 1.76
CA LYS A 94 2.52 21.85 3.01
C LYS A 94 3.19 20.58 3.55
N SER A 95 4.51 20.50 3.48
CA SER A 95 5.31 19.32 3.88
C SER A 95 5.03 18.85 5.32
N TRP A 96 4.79 19.76 6.27
CA TRP A 96 4.51 19.40 7.66
C TRP A 96 3.21 18.57 7.81
N ILE A 97 2.20 18.81 6.95
CA ILE A 97 0.97 18.02 6.95
C ILE A 97 1.28 16.58 6.53
N ASN A 98 2.02 16.39 5.43
CA ASN A 98 2.46 15.06 5.02
C ASN A 98 3.28 14.38 6.14
N THR A 99 4.18 15.12 6.81
CA THR A 99 4.97 14.59 7.93
C THR A 99 4.09 14.06 9.07
N ILE A 100 3.00 14.76 9.43
CA ILE A 100 2.06 14.28 10.47
C ILE A 100 1.44 12.95 10.05
N PHE A 101 0.99 12.82 8.81
CA PHE A 101 0.36 11.58 8.34
C PHE A 101 1.36 10.42 8.20
N LEU A 102 2.66 10.67 8.04
CA LEU A 102 3.68 9.62 8.08
C LEU A 102 3.69 8.86 9.42
N TYR A 103 3.38 9.54 10.53
CA TYR A 103 3.32 8.88 11.85
C TYR A 103 2.25 7.79 11.95
N GLY A 104 1.34 7.68 11.00
CA GLY A 104 0.44 6.53 10.92
C GLY A 104 1.19 5.19 10.75
N PHE A 105 2.36 5.17 10.11
CA PHE A 105 3.22 3.99 10.07
C PHE A 105 3.75 3.65 11.47
N GLU A 106 4.28 4.63 12.20
CA GLU A 106 4.84 4.41 13.55
C GLU A 106 3.79 3.93 14.54
N ILE A 107 2.59 4.52 14.51
CA ILE A 107 1.46 4.12 15.37
C ILE A 107 1.06 2.67 15.11
N THR A 108 1.20 2.19 13.88
CA THR A 108 0.92 0.81 13.49
C THR A 108 2.15 -0.09 13.50
N GLY A 109 3.24 0.36 14.13
CA GLY A 109 4.43 -0.44 14.36
C GLY A 109 5.37 -0.60 13.16
N THR A 110 5.15 0.10 12.06
CA THR A 110 6.04 0.14 10.88
C THR A 110 6.87 1.43 10.91
N ASN A 111 8.09 1.40 10.41
CA ASN A 111 8.91 2.62 10.32
C ASN A 111 8.70 3.33 8.97
N SER A 112 8.23 4.58 9.01
CA SER A 112 7.91 5.38 7.81
C SER A 112 9.14 5.64 6.93
N TYR A 113 10.31 5.87 7.52
CA TYR A 113 11.54 6.14 6.78
C TYR A 113 12.01 4.90 6.01
N MET A 114 12.07 3.74 6.68
CA MET A 114 12.51 2.50 6.05
C MET A 114 11.54 2.04 4.98
N TYR A 115 10.24 2.11 5.26
CA TYR A 115 9.20 1.78 4.29
C TYR A 115 9.25 2.75 3.10
N GLY A 116 9.24 4.07 3.36
CA GLY A 116 9.24 5.10 2.31
C GLY A 116 10.45 5.02 1.39
N LYS A 117 11.66 4.83 1.97
CA LYS A 117 12.88 4.66 1.19
C LYS A 117 12.74 3.50 0.19
N LYS A 118 12.34 2.33 0.67
CA LYS A 118 12.16 1.14 -0.18
C LYS A 118 11.06 1.32 -1.22
N HIS A 119 9.94 1.92 -0.82
CA HIS A 119 8.82 2.16 -1.71
C HIS A 119 9.18 3.11 -2.86
N LEU A 120 9.87 4.23 -2.55
CA LEU A 120 10.34 5.18 -3.57
C LEU A 120 11.45 4.59 -4.45
N GLU A 121 12.38 3.80 -3.89
CA GLU A 121 13.35 3.04 -4.67
C GLU A 121 12.64 2.08 -5.66
N ALA A 122 11.52 1.47 -5.26
CA ALA A 122 10.75 0.61 -6.14
C ALA A 122 10.16 1.37 -7.32
N HIS A 123 9.63 2.58 -7.13
CA HIS A 123 9.18 3.44 -8.22
C HIS A 123 10.32 3.81 -9.17
N LEU A 124 11.42 4.36 -8.64
CA LEU A 124 12.58 4.77 -9.44
C LEU A 124 13.21 3.64 -10.25
N ASN A 125 13.27 2.45 -9.67
CA ASN A 125 13.84 1.31 -10.37
C ASN A 125 12.93 0.81 -11.51
N LYS A 126 11.62 0.88 -11.36
CA LYS A 126 10.67 0.55 -12.44
C LYS A 126 10.82 1.56 -13.60
N GLU A 127 10.92 2.85 -13.30
CA GLU A 127 11.17 3.90 -14.31
C GLU A 127 12.49 3.69 -15.04
N ASN A 128 13.54 3.19 -14.35
CA ASN A 128 14.87 2.97 -14.91
C ASN A 128 15.10 1.56 -15.50
N GLY A 129 14.06 0.74 -15.64
CA GLY A 129 14.15 -0.59 -16.25
C GLY A 129 15.04 -1.58 -15.48
N SER A 130 15.28 -1.38 -14.19
CA SER A 130 16.16 -2.21 -13.38
C SER A 130 15.50 -3.51 -12.92
N LYS A 131 16.12 -4.65 -13.19
CA LYS A 131 15.65 -6.00 -12.78
C LYS A 131 15.54 -6.21 -11.25
N LYS A 132 16.07 -5.30 -10.42
CA LYS A 132 16.13 -5.46 -8.95
C LYS A 132 14.82 -5.19 -8.21
N VAL A 133 13.79 -4.64 -8.88
CA VAL A 133 12.59 -4.11 -8.24
C VAL A 133 11.53 -5.14 -7.91
N ALA A 134 11.63 -6.31 -8.49
CA ALA A 134 10.71 -7.41 -8.21
C ALA A 134 10.66 -7.86 -6.72
N ILE A 135 11.44 -7.22 -5.84
CA ILE A 135 11.73 -7.76 -4.50
C ILE A 135 10.72 -7.35 -3.43
N GLU A 136 10.00 -6.22 -3.53
CA GLU A 136 9.10 -5.81 -2.43
C GLU A 136 7.67 -6.35 -2.53
N SER A 137 7.10 -6.37 -3.70
CA SER A 137 5.90 -7.18 -3.97
C SER A 137 6.23 -8.68 -3.93
N GLN A 138 7.49 -9.03 -4.14
CA GLN A 138 8.05 -10.38 -4.04
C GLN A 138 8.53 -10.77 -2.64
N GLY A 139 8.54 -9.89 -1.65
CA GLY A 139 8.84 -10.31 -0.26
C GLY A 139 7.88 -11.41 0.21
N LEU A 140 6.64 -11.39 -0.27
CA LEU A 140 5.67 -12.49 -0.14
C LEU A 140 5.94 -13.64 -1.13
N LEU A 141 6.57 -13.36 -2.30
CA LEU A 141 6.78 -14.33 -3.37
C LEU A 141 8.23 -14.86 -3.43
N LEU A 142 9.21 -14.15 -2.87
CA LEU A 142 10.63 -14.58 -2.84
C LEU A 142 10.92 -15.70 -1.84
N GLN A 143 10.03 -15.97 -0.91
CA GLN A 143 10.09 -17.24 -0.18
C GLN A 143 9.80 -18.45 -1.09
N ARG A 144 9.38 -18.23 -2.35
CA ARG A 144 9.12 -19.29 -3.32
C ARG A 144 10.34 -20.15 -3.65
N GLN A 145 11.54 -19.59 -3.70
CA GLN A 145 12.76 -20.37 -4.02
C GLN A 145 13.32 -21.15 -2.82
N ASN A 146 12.95 -20.78 -1.60
CA ASN A 146 13.38 -21.47 -0.37
C ASN A 146 12.25 -22.29 0.30
N ALA A 147 11.03 -22.24 -0.26
CA ALA A 147 9.82 -22.85 0.34
C ALA A 147 9.64 -24.35 0.00
N GLU A 148 10.55 -24.94 -0.75
CA GLU A 148 10.47 -26.35 -1.14
C GLU A 148 10.54 -27.36 0.06
N ARG A 149 10.59 -26.88 1.30
CA ARG A 149 10.81 -27.75 2.48
C ARG A 149 9.82 -27.62 3.64
N ALA A 150 8.70 -26.90 3.55
CA ALA A 150 7.85 -26.72 4.74
C ALA A 150 6.36 -27.01 4.50
N VAL A 151 5.92 -28.12 5.01
CA VAL A 151 4.62 -28.77 4.86
C VAL A 151 3.41 -27.99 5.41
N ASN A 152 3.59 -26.93 6.21
CA ASN A 152 2.51 -26.10 6.79
C ASN A 152 2.75 -24.58 6.62
N LEU A 153 3.46 -24.19 5.59
CA LEU A 153 3.87 -22.80 5.36
C LEU A 153 2.70 -21.80 5.30
N PRO A 154 1.55 -22.10 4.64
CA PRO A 154 0.48 -21.12 4.55
C PRO A 154 -0.08 -20.69 5.90
N VAL A 155 -0.34 -21.62 6.81
CA VAL A 155 -0.92 -21.31 8.13
C VAL A 155 0.08 -20.55 9.00
N ILE A 156 1.34 -21.02 9.06
CA ILE A 156 2.42 -20.34 9.80
C ILE A 156 2.67 -18.94 9.20
N PHE A 157 2.63 -18.80 7.88
CA PHE A 157 2.75 -17.52 7.22
C PHE A 157 1.67 -16.55 7.67
N TYR A 158 0.40 -16.93 7.64
CA TYR A 158 -0.70 -16.07 8.08
C TYR A 158 -0.63 -15.73 9.57
N LEU A 159 -0.10 -16.58 10.39
CA LEU A 159 0.09 -16.32 11.81
C LEU A 159 1.26 -15.36 12.11
N LEU A 160 2.34 -15.42 11.33
CA LEU A 160 3.59 -14.72 11.64
C LEU A 160 3.89 -13.51 10.75
N TYR A 161 3.19 -13.32 9.64
CA TYR A 161 3.51 -12.28 8.67
C TYR A 161 3.37 -10.86 9.23
N SER A 162 2.30 -10.58 9.96
CA SER A 162 2.13 -9.28 10.60
C SER A 162 3.19 -9.00 11.67
N GLN A 163 3.57 -10.01 12.44
CA GLN A 163 4.64 -9.89 13.44
C GLN A 163 5.99 -9.63 12.77
N TYR A 164 6.27 -10.30 11.65
CA TYR A 164 7.46 -10.01 10.84
C TYR A 164 7.45 -8.55 10.36
N LEU A 165 6.34 -8.06 9.79
CA LEU A 165 6.23 -6.69 9.31
C LEU A 165 6.44 -5.66 10.43
N ILE A 166 5.81 -5.91 11.59
CA ILE A 166 5.79 -4.97 12.73
C ILE A 166 7.10 -5.00 13.51
N PHE A 167 7.66 -6.18 13.80
CA PHE A 167 8.77 -6.30 14.75
C PHE A 167 10.14 -6.52 14.10
N ILE A 168 10.22 -7.12 12.92
CA ILE A 168 11.47 -7.63 12.36
C ILE A 168 11.90 -6.90 11.09
N ARG A 169 10.99 -6.67 10.14
CA ARG A 169 11.30 -6.18 8.80
C ARG A 169 12.14 -4.90 8.80
N ASP A 170 11.77 -3.92 9.63
CA ASP A 170 12.43 -2.63 9.62
C ASP A 170 13.89 -2.72 10.08
N PHE A 171 14.20 -3.63 11.02
CA PHE A 171 15.58 -3.90 11.44
C PHE A 171 16.36 -4.62 10.33
N ILE A 172 15.74 -5.58 9.63
CA ILE A 172 16.39 -6.23 8.49
C ILE A 172 16.73 -5.19 7.42
N LEU A 173 15.77 -4.33 7.05
CA LEU A 173 15.99 -3.27 6.07
C LEU A 173 17.08 -2.29 6.52
N PHE A 174 17.13 -1.96 7.81
CA PHE A 174 18.19 -1.13 8.37
C PHE A 174 19.58 -1.76 8.19
N PHE A 175 19.75 -3.03 8.56
CA PHE A 175 21.05 -3.73 8.43
C PHE A 175 21.44 -4.04 6.99
N GLN A 176 20.48 -4.16 6.08
CA GLN A 176 20.72 -4.38 4.66
C GLN A 176 20.99 -3.07 3.88
N SER A 177 20.74 -1.91 4.49
CA SER A 177 20.96 -0.63 3.83
C SER A 177 22.47 -0.40 3.60
N THR A 178 22.84 -0.20 2.34
CA THR A 178 24.20 0.18 1.95
C THR A 178 24.48 1.66 2.14
N GLU A 179 23.45 2.47 2.31
CA GLU A 179 23.54 3.91 2.53
C GLU A 179 23.53 4.24 4.02
N LYS A 180 24.23 5.32 4.37
CA LYS A 180 24.26 5.81 5.76
C LYS A 180 22.89 6.36 6.16
N ILE A 181 22.22 5.66 7.08
CA ILE A 181 20.94 6.10 7.64
C ILE A 181 21.21 7.21 8.68
N PRO A 182 20.47 8.34 8.66
CA PRO A 182 20.59 9.39 9.65
C PRO A 182 20.32 8.88 11.07
N GLN A 183 21.15 9.26 12.04
CA GLN A 183 20.98 8.82 13.44
C GLN A 183 19.60 9.13 14.02
N LYS A 184 18.98 10.25 13.63
CA LYS A 184 17.62 10.61 14.05
C LYS A 184 16.58 9.58 13.64
N GLU A 185 16.73 8.94 12.47
CA GLU A 185 15.80 7.92 11.98
C GLU A 185 15.99 6.58 12.73
N LEU A 186 17.23 6.27 13.10
CA LEU A 186 17.53 5.13 13.96
C LEU A 186 16.92 5.30 15.36
N LEU A 187 17.07 6.47 15.96
CA LEU A 187 16.47 6.80 17.25
C LEU A 187 14.93 6.74 17.15
N LYS A 188 14.35 7.32 16.10
CA LYS A 188 12.92 7.26 15.84
C LYS A 188 12.44 5.82 15.74
N LEU A 189 13.13 4.97 14.95
CA LEU A 189 12.82 3.54 14.83
C LEU A 189 12.78 2.86 16.19
N PHE A 190 13.85 3.05 17.00
CA PHE A 190 13.94 2.41 18.32
C PHE A 190 12.81 2.87 19.25
N PHE A 191 12.64 4.19 19.44
CA PHE A 191 11.61 4.71 20.33
C PHE A 191 10.19 4.35 19.90
N CYS A 192 9.88 4.38 18.61
CA CYS A 192 8.55 4.00 18.13
C CYS A 192 8.29 2.50 18.32
N LYS A 193 9.29 1.62 18.12
CA LYS A 193 9.14 0.19 18.41
C LYS A 193 8.93 -0.08 19.91
N VAL A 194 9.70 0.59 20.77
CA VAL A 194 9.51 0.48 22.23
C VAL A 194 8.12 0.97 22.63
N ALA A 195 7.68 2.14 22.13
CA ALA A 195 6.35 2.67 22.39
C ALA A 195 5.24 1.72 21.91
N TYR A 196 5.41 1.12 20.73
CA TYR A 196 4.48 0.12 20.21
C TYR A 196 4.42 -1.12 21.11
N CYS A 197 5.56 -1.66 21.53
CA CYS A 197 5.59 -2.80 22.46
C CYS A 197 4.92 -2.45 23.80
N ILE A 198 5.16 -1.26 24.33
CA ILE A 198 4.49 -0.80 25.57
C ILE A 198 2.98 -0.75 25.33
N ALA A 199 2.51 -0.08 24.29
CA ALA A 199 1.08 0.10 24.03
C ALA A 199 0.35 -1.22 23.73
N PHE A 200 0.94 -2.10 22.93
CA PHE A 200 0.26 -3.30 22.43
C PHE A 200 0.63 -4.61 23.13
N ILE A 201 1.60 -4.61 24.04
CA ILE A 201 1.96 -5.79 24.81
C ILE A 201 1.89 -5.51 26.31
N ILE A 202 2.66 -4.52 26.80
CA ILE A 202 2.79 -4.29 28.24
C ILE A 202 1.50 -3.76 28.83
N VAL A 203 0.90 -2.71 28.22
CA VAL A 203 -0.32 -2.10 28.73
C VAL A 203 -1.49 -3.09 28.77
N PRO A 204 -1.82 -3.85 27.70
CA PRO A 204 -2.88 -4.85 27.75
C PRO A 204 -2.68 -5.87 28.86
N LEU A 205 -1.47 -6.43 29.00
CA LEU A 205 -1.18 -7.45 30.01
C LEU A 205 -1.19 -6.90 31.45
N SER A 206 -0.99 -5.59 31.64
CA SER A 206 -0.92 -4.97 32.95
C SER A 206 -2.25 -4.38 33.43
N TYR A 207 -3.08 -3.89 32.50
CA TYR A 207 -4.28 -3.12 32.84
C TYR A 207 -5.59 -3.89 32.68
N ILE A 208 -5.67 -4.83 31.73
CA ILE A 208 -6.91 -5.55 31.46
C ILE A 208 -7.18 -6.56 32.58
N LYS A 209 -8.36 -6.42 33.23
CA LYS A 209 -8.79 -7.32 34.31
C LYS A 209 -9.53 -8.55 33.74
N ALA A 210 -8.87 -9.29 32.88
CA ALA A 210 -9.35 -10.55 32.31
C ALA A 210 -8.27 -11.64 32.47
N PRO A 211 -8.64 -12.92 32.36
CA PRO A 211 -7.66 -13.99 32.30
C PRO A 211 -6.60 -13.77 31.20
N ILE A 212 -5.33 -13.94 31.53
CA ILE A 212 -4.21 -13.65 30.62
C ILE A 212 -4.39 -14.36 29.25
N TRP A 213 -4.89 -15.60 29.26
CA TRP A 213 -5.12 -16.34 28.01
C TRP A 213 -6.12 -15.64 27.08
N GLN A 214 -7.17 -14.96 27.61
CA GLN A 214 -8.13 -14.21 26.80
C GLN A 214 -7.47 -12.99 26.15
N ILE A 215 -6.63 -12.28 26.89
CA ILE A 215 -5.87 -11.12 26.39
C ILE A 215 -4.95 -11.58 25.25
N VAL A 216 -4.19 -12.66 25.47
CA VAL A 216 -3.26 -13.23 24.48
C VAL A 216 -4.00 -13.67 23.22
N VAL A 217 -5.14 -14.37 23.37
CA VAL A 217 -5.96 -14.80 22.22
C VAL A 217 -6.49 -13.59 21.44
N CYS A 218 -6.98 -12.54 22.10
CA CYS A 218 -7.42 -11.32 21.45
C CYS A 218 -6.29 -10.63 20.65
N MET A 219 -5.09 -10.53 21.22
CA MET A 219 -3.93 -9.95 20.55
C MET A 219 -3.51 -10.80 19.34
N LEU A 220 -3.43 -12.11 19.47
CA LEU A 220 -3.12 -13.01 18.35
C LEU A 220 -4.19 -12.90 17.24
N PHE A 221 -5.45 -12.83 17.63
CA PHE A 221 -6.56 -12.62 16.69
C PHE A 221 -6.42 -11.29 15.93
N MET A 222 -6.08 -10.19 16.61
CA MET A 222 -5.77 -8.91 15.96
C MET A 222 -4.67 -9.06 14.91
N TYR A 223 -3.56 -9.75 15.25
CA TYR A 223 -2.46 -9.97 14.29
C TYR A 223 -2.86 -10.83 13.09
N ILE A 224 -3.74 -11.83 13.29
CA ILE A 224 -4.31 -12.59 12.18
C ILE A 224 -5.13 -11.68 11.27
N VAL A 225 -5.98 -10.82 11.84
CA VAL A 225 -6.78 -9.84 11.06
C VAL A 225 -5.87 -8.90 10.28
N ILE A 226 -4.81 -8.36 10.92
CA ILE A 226 -3.82 -7.51 10.24
C ILE A 226 -3.22 -8.25 9.04
N THR A 227 -2.81 -9.50 9.21
CA THR A 227 -2.23 -10.30 8.13
C THR A 227 -3.22 -10.50 7.00
N LEU A 228 -4.45 -10.93 7.29
CA LEU A 228 -5.46 -11.18 6.27
C LEU A 228 -5.79 -9.93 5.46
N VAL A 229 -5.99 -8.79 6.13
CA VAL A 229 -6.30 -7.51 5.46
C VAL A 229 -5.09 -7.01 4.66
N ALA A 230 -3.89 -7.10 5.21
CA ALA A 230 -2.66 -6.69 4.52
C ALA A 230 -2.40 -7.54 3.28
N VAL A 231 -2.57 -8.85 3.36
CA VAL A 231 -2.42 -9.77 2.22
C VAL A 231 -3.41 -9.44 1.12
N ILE A 232 -4.69 -9.22 1.44
CA ILE A 232 -5.70 -8.87 0.44
C ILE A 232 -5.31 -7.58 -0.28
N ILE A 233 -4.89 -6.53 0.45
CA ILE A 233 -4.53 -5.24 -0.15
C ILE A 233 -3.22 -5.34 -0.95
N LEU A 234 -2.19 -6.00 -0.41
CA LEU A 234 -0.88 -6.09 -1.04
C LEU A 234 -0.84 -7.07 -2.23
N LEU A 235 -1.82 -7.98 -2.35
CA LEU A 235 -1.93 -8.86 -3.52
C LEU A 235 -2.58 -8.20 -4.73
N MET A 236 -3.29 -7.10 -4.55
CA MET A 236 -3.93 -6.40 -5.66
C MET A 236 -2.94 -5.91 -6.74
N PRO A 237 -1.71 -5.49 -6.44
CA PRO A 237 -0.84 -4.87 -7.44
C PRO A 237 0.13 -5.78 -8.19
N THR A 238 0.10 -7.10 -8.10
CA THR A 238 1.23 -7.92 -8.53
C THR A 238 1.05 -8.71 -9.83
N GLU A 239 1.43 -8.11 -10.96
CA GLU A 239 1.99 -8.86 -12.09
C GLU A 239 3.47 -8.49 -12.28
N LYS A 240 4.30 -9.46 -12.72
CA LYS A 240 5.74 -9.24 -12.94
C LYS A 240 5.95 -8.30 -14.13
N MET A 241 6.59 -7.16 -13.91
CA MET A 241 7.24 -6.45 -15.01
C MET A 241 8.52 -7.19 -15.41
N GLU A 242 8.55 -7.77 -16.61
CA GLU A 242 9.80 -8.10 -17.28
C GLU A 242 10.26 -6.83 -17.99
N SER A 243 11.30 -6.17 -17.45
CA SER A 243 11.84 -4.97 -18.07
C SER A 243 12.45 -5.29 -19.41
N THR A 244 11.83 -4.84 -20.48
CA THR A 244 12.47 -4.76 -21.79
C THR A 244 13.45 -3.58 -21.79
N ARG A 245 14.69 -3.81 -22.27
CA ARG A 245 15.73 -2.77 -22.38
C ARG A 245 15.21 -1.60 -23.22
N ILE A 246 15.29 -0.40 -22.68
CA ILE A 246 15.03 0.84 -23.40
C ILE A 246 16.17 1.03 -24.40
N ASN A 247 15.88 1.06 -25.69
CA ASN A 247 16.79 1.54 -26.73
C ASN A 247 16.67 3.07 -26.82
N ASP A 248 17.81 3.76 -26.96
CA ASP A 248 18.06 5.18 -26.71
C ASP A 248 17.37 6.24 -27.61
N ASP A 249 16.34 5.94 -28.39
CA ASP A 249 15.95 6.83 -29.49
C ASP A 249 14.50 7.38 -29.50
N HIS A 250 13.76 7.33 -28.40
CA HIS A 250 12.43 7.95 -28.33
C HIS A 250 12.18 8.70 -27.02
N THR A 251 11.43 9.79 -27.11
CA THR A 251 10.95 10.57 -25.96
C THR A 251 10.48 9.63 -24.84
N VAL A 252 11.19 9.67 -23.73
CA VAL A 252 11.16 8.74 -22.59
C VAL A 252 9.75 8.43 -22.07
N ASN A 253 8.77 9.28 -22.38
CA ASN A 253 7.44 9.25 -21.75
C ASN A 253 6.48 8.21 -22.33
N ASP A 254 6.32 8.08 -23.66
CA ASP A 254 5.29 7.21 -24.24
C ASP A 254 5.58 5.73 -24.00
N ARG A 255 6.82 5.33 -24.15
CA ARG A 255 7.25 3.94 -23.98
C ARG A 255 7.05 3.46 -22.54
N TRP A 256 7.44 4.28 -21.56
CA TRP A 256 7.24 3.98 -20.15
C TRP A 256 5.75 3.89 -19.79
N LEU A 257 4.90 4.79 -20.30
CA LEU A 257 3.46 4.73 -20.12
C LEU A 257 2.86 3.42 -20.66
N ILE A 258 3.27 3.02 -21.88
CA ILE A 258 2.82 1.78 -22.50
C ILE A 258 3.27 0.57 -21.66
N GLU A 259 4.53 0.53 -21.22
CA GLU A 259 5.04 -0.51 -20.34
C GLU A 259 4.25 -0.59 -19.02
N VAL A 260 3.88 0.53 -18.42
CA VAL A 260 3.04 0.54 -17.21
C VAL A 260 1.66 -0.05 -17.50
N LEU A 261 1.04 0.28 -18.64
CA LEU A 261 -0.27 -0.27 -19.04
C LEU A 261 -0.21 -1.78 -19.31
N GLU A 262 0.84 -2.25 -19.95
CA GLU A 262 1.01 -3.67 -20.32
C GLU A 262 1.28 -4.57 -19.12
N HIS A 263 2.01 -4.07 -18.10
CA HIS A 263 2.50 -4.89 -17.00
C HIS A 263 1.77 -4.67 -15.68
N ASN A 264 0.81 -3.75 -15.62
CA ASN A 264 0.00 -3.53 -14.43
C ASN A 264 -1.48 -3.68 -14.73
N VAL A 265 -2.24 -3.92 -13.68
CA VAL A 265 -3.70 -4.13 -13.74
C VAL A 265 -4.36 -3.30 -12.67
N ASP A 266 -5.46 -2.65 -13.02
CA ASP A 266 -6.32 -1.98 -12.05
C ASP A 266 -7.54 -2.84 -11.72
N PHE A 267 -7.85 -2.97 -10.43
CA PHE A 267 -8.95 -3.77 -9.96
C PHE A 267 -10.18 -2.92 -9.67
N SER A 268 -11.26 -3.19 -10.42
CA SER A 268 -12.55 -2.50 -10.30
C SER A 268 -12.40 -0.96 -10.31
N PRO A 269 -11.78 -0.35 -11.34
CA PRO A 269 -11.44 1.09 -11.36
C PRO A 269 -12.68 1.99 -11.27
N GLY A 270 -13.88 1.51 -11.62
CA GLY A 270 -15.14 2.25 -11.45
C GLY A 270 -15.68 2.26 -10.01
N SER A 271 -15.09 1.51 -9.07
CA SER A 271 -15.58 1.42 -7.69
C SER A 271 -14.96 2.47 -6.79
N THR A 272 -15.66 3.59 -6.57
CA THR A 272 -15.24 4.62 -5.61
C THR A 272 -15.13 4.07 -4.19
N PHE A 273 -16.04 3.17 -3.80
CA PHE A 273 -16.00 2.53 -2.48
C PHE A 273 -14.71 1.73 -2.30
N LEU A 274 -14.37 0.86 -3.27
CA LEU A 274 -13.15 0.05 -3.19
C LEU A 274 -11.89 0.92 -3.15
N ASN A 275 -11.81 1.94 -4.00
CA ASN A 275 -10.70 2.88 -4.00
C ASN A 275 -10.54 3.59 -2.64
N LEU A 276 -11.63 4.06 -2.04
CA LEU A 276 -11.59 4.70 -0.73
C LEU A 276 -11.17 3.74 0.38
N VAL A 277 -11.61 2.49 0.35
CA VAL A 277 -11.27 1.48 1.36
C VAL A 277 -9.83 1.00 1.18
N ALA A 278 -9.42 0.72 -0.04
CA ALA A 278 -8.08 0.24 -0.36
C ALA A 278 -7.01 1.33 -0.39
N GLY A 279 -7.38 2.63 -0.23
CA GLY A 279 -6.42 3.74 -0.28
C GLY A 279 -5.72 3.86 -1.63
N GLY A 280 -6.40 3.50 -2.72
CA GLY A 280 -5.84 3.51 -4.07
C GLY A 280 -5.02 2.26 -4.45
N ALA A 281 -4.77 1.33 -3.52
CA ALA A 281 -3.97 0.13 -3.81
C ALA A 281 -4.58 -0.78 -4.88
N ASN A 282 -5.88 -0.66 -5.15
CA ASN A 282 -6.56 -1.34 -6.25
C ASN A 282 -6.33 -0.69 -7.62
N LEU A 283 -5.76 0.53 -7.69
CA LEU A 283 -5.51 1.30 -8.91
C LEU A 283 -4.01 1.49 -9.14
N ASN A 284 -3.35 0.38 -9.42
CA ASN A 284 -1.91 0.29 -9.50
C ASN A 284 -1.34 1.03 -10.72
N VAL A 285 -2.02 0.96 -11.88
CA VAL A 285 -1.66 1.72 -13.08
C VAL A 285 -1.69 3.22 -12.78
N VAL A 286 -2.79 3.69 -12.15
CA VAL A 286 -2.92 5.10 -11.78
C VAL A 286 -1.81 5.52 -10.83
N HIS A 287 -1.51 4.69 -9.82
CA HIS A 287 -0.48 4.97 -8.83
C HIS A 287 0.92 5.11 -9.44
N TYR A 288 1.27 4.26 -10.42
CA TYR A 288 2.56 4.39 -11.12
C TYR A 288 2.63 5.62 -12.02
N LEU A 289 1.56 5.94 -12.75
CA LEU A 289 1.53 7.10 -13.65
C LEU A 289 1.41 8.43 -12.91
N PHE A 290 0.77 8.46 -11.75
CA PHE A 290 0.48 9.67 -10.98
C PHE A 290 0.81 9.50 -9.49
N PRO A 291 2.05 9.17 -9.11
CA PRO A 291 2.39 8.87 -7.71
C PRO A 291 2.21 10.06 -6.76
N SER A 292 2.38 11.29 -7.24
CA SER A 292 2.19 12.52 -6.46
C SER A 292 0.74 13.00 -6.36
N VAL A 293 -0.23 12.23 -6.86
CA VAL A 293 -1.65 12.54 -6.79
C VAL A 293 -2.30 11.75 -5.66
N ASN A 294 -3.17 12.42 -4.88
CA ASN A 294 -3.89 11.76 -3.80
C ASN A 294 -4.89 10.73 -4.31
N HIS A 295 -4.97 9.56 -3.68
CA HIS A 295 -5.79 8.44 -4.13
C HIS A 295 -7.29 8.75 -4.27
N VAL A 296 -7.81 9.79 -3.61
CA VAL A 296 -9.22 10.22 -3.81
C VAL A 296 -9.52 10.70 -5.24
N ARG A 297 -8.48 10.96 -6.05
CA ARG A 297 -8.58 11.34 -7.45
C ARG A 297 -8.48 10.17 -8.42
N TYR A 298 -8.03 9.00 -7.95
CA TYR A 298 -7.64 7.88 -8.79
C TYR A 298 -8.75 7.34 -9.70
N ASN A 299 -10.01 7.25 -9.23
CA ASN A 299 -11.11 6.78 -10.10
C ASN A 299 -11.30 7.65 -11.34
N LYS A 300 -11.14 8.97 -11.20
CA LYS A 300 -11.25 9.88 -12.36
C LYS A 300 -10.04 9.76 -13.27
N LEU A 301 -8.85 9.62 -12.70
CA LEU A 301 -7.63 9.40 -13.49
C LEU A 301 -7.68 8.06 -14.23
N ALA A 302 -8.17 6.98 -13.60
CA ALA A 302 -8.37 5.71 -14.25
C ALA A 302 -9.24 5.81 -15.51
N ALA A 303 -10.34 6.59 -15.42
CA ALA A 303 -11.21 6.86 -16.57
C ALA A 303 -10.49 7.66 -17.67
N LEU A 304 -9.69 8.68 -17.31
CA LEU A 304 -8.90 9.45 -18.28
C LEU A 304 -7.81 8.61 -18.94
N ILE A 305 -7.14 7.73 -18.19
CA ILE A 305 -6.15 6.79 -18.73
C ILE A 305 -6.81 5.84 -19.73
N GLU A 306 -7.96 5.24 -19.36
CA GLU A 306 -8.70 4.32 -20.25
C GLU A 306 -9.14 5.00 -21.55
N GLU A 307 -9.70 6.21 -21.46
CA GLU A 307 -10.13 7.02 -22.59
C GLU A 307 -8.95 7.32 -23.52
N THR A 308 -7.87 7.89 -22.96
CA THR A 308 -6.69 8.27 -23.74
C THR A 308 -5.97 7.06 -24.33
N ALA A 309 -5.80 5.98 -23.57
CA ALA A 309 -5.23 4.74 -24.07
C ALA A 309 -6.00 4.21 -25.28
N THR A 310 -7.33 4.22 -25.22
CA THR A 310 -8.20 3.82 -26.33
C THR A 310 -8.00 4.69 -27.57
N GLU A 311 -7.88 6.02 -27.42
CA GLU A 311 -7.62 6.96 -28.53
C GLU A 311 -6.28 6.70 -29.24
N TYR A 312 -5.30 6.18 -28.51
CA TYR A 312 -3.97 5.85 -29.01
C TYR A 312 -3.78 4.37 -29.35
N GLY A 313 -4.86 3.56 -29.31
CA GLY A 313 -4.83 2.13 -29.63
C GLY A 313 -4.10 1.28 -28.60
N GLN A 314 -3.94 1.78 -27.36
CA GLN A 314 -3.30 1.07 -26.26
C GLN A 314 -4.34 0.35 -25.40
N GLN A 315 -3.95 -0.78 -24.81
CA GLN A 315 -4.84 -1.54 -23.96
C GLN A 315 -4.68 -1.16 -22.47
N TYR A 316 -5.76 -0.69 -21.85
CA TYR A 316 -5.82 -0.52 -20.41
C TYR A 316 -6.37 -1.78 -19.75
N ARG A 317 -5.54 -2.43 -18.92
CA ARG A 317 -5.88 -3.72 -18.28
C ARG A 317 -6.66 -3.48 -16.99
N LYS A 318 -7.85 -4.06 -16.90
CA LYS A 318 -8.69 -4.02 -15.71
C LYS A 318 -9.29 -5.40 -15.40
N GLN A 319 -9.42 -5.70 -14.11
CA GLN A 319 -10.00 -6.94 -13.60
C GLN A 319 -11.02 -6.65 -12.49
N VAL A 320 -11.82 -7.65 -12.13
CA VAL A 320 -12.77 -7.54 -11.02
C VAL A 320 -12.10 -8.01 -9.73
N LEU A 321 -12.40 -7.37 -8.59
CA LEU A 321 -11.77 -7.69 -7.29
C LEU A 321 -11.88 -9.19 -6.92
N ARG A 322 -12.99 -9.86 -7.27
CA ARG A 322 -13.14 -11.32 -7.00
C ARG A 322 -12.04 -12.16 -7.66
N ASP A 323 -11.46 -11.70 -8.76
CA ASP A 323 -10.44 -12.44 -9.49
C ASP A 323 -9.11 -12.47 -8.70
N VAL A 324 -8.85 -11.43 -7.87
CA VAL A 324 -7.71 -11.40 -6.93
C VAL A 324 -7.74 -12.61 -6.00
N PHE A 325 -8.92 -12.92 -5.45
CA PHE A 325 -9.09 -14.08 -4.58
C PHE A 325 -8.84 -15.39 -5.33
N GLY A 326 -9.35 -15.51 -6.58
CA GLY A 326 -9.10 -16.66 -7.44
C GLY A 326 -7.61 -16.86 -7.73
N ILE A 327 -6.90 -15.79 -8.08
CA ILE A 327 -5.46 -15.79 -8.32
C ILE A 327 -4.70 -16.24 -7.06
N HIS A 328 -5.06 -15.67 -5.91
CA HIS A 328 -4.42 -16.02 -4.64
C HIS A 328 -4.65 -17.48 -4.23
N PHE A 329 -5.89 -17.97 -4.31
CA PHE A 329 -6.22 -19.37 -4.01
C PHE A 329 -5.52 -20.35 -4.96
N ASN A 330 -5.50 -20.04 -6.26
CA ASN A 330 -4.76 -20.85 -7.22
C ASN A 330 -3.25 -20.85 -6.95
N TYR A 331 -2.70 -19.71 -6.57
CA TYR A 331 -1.30 -19.60 -6.16
C TYR A 331 -0.99 -20.49 -4.94
N LEU A 332 -1.81 -20.42 -3.89
CA LEU A 332 -1.63 -21.27 -2.69
C LEU A 332 -1.79 -22.77 -3.01
N LYS A 333 -2.72 -23.11 -3.91
CA LYS A 333 -2.94 -24.50 -4.35
C LYS A 333 -1.77 -25.04 -5.15
N ASN A 334 -1.19 -24.24 -6.04
CA ASN A 334 -0.05 -24.64 -6.87
C ASN A 334 1.23 -24.82 -6.05
N ILE A 335 1.44 -24.04 -4.98
CA ILE A 335 2.54 -24.30 -4.03
C ILE A 335 2.38 -25.69 -3.38
N GLN A 336 1.16 -26.14 -3.17
CA GLN A 336 0.87 -27.42 -2.52
C GLN A 336 0.97 -28.62 -3.48
N SER A 337 0.81 -28.41 -4.79
CA SER A 337 0.91 -29.47 -5.80
C SER A 337 2.32 -29.75 -6.32
N ASP A 338 3.25 -28.83 -6.06
CA ASP A 338 4.67 -28.93 -6.45
C ASP A 338 5.54 -29.54 -5.30
N ILE A 339 4.87 -30.02 -4.22
CA ILE A 339 5.46 -30.76 -3.08
C ILE A 339 5.05 -32.21 -3.16
#